data_5e84beec9a4c3997bccf4e58bdb07a53
#
_entry.id   5e84beec9a4c3997bccf4e58bdb07a53
#
_cell.length_a   1.000
_cell.length_b   1.000
_cell.length_c   1.000
_cell.angle_alpha   90.00
_cell.angle_beta   90.00
_cell.angle_gamma   90.00
#
_symmetry.space_group_name_H-M   'P 1'
#
loop_
_entity.id
_entity.type
_entity.pdbx_description
1 polymer ?
#
loop_
_entity_poly.entity_id
_entity_poly.type
_entity_poly.pdbx_seq_one_letter_code
_entity_poly.pdbx_strand_id
1 'polypeptide(L)'
;SIVNDDAVKVSLGNRNTRPPGQASLNTEAFAAIEAGVNKHYGVITLPTMSTGATDMAYLRNRGIQCYGIGPAIDREDAALGFGAHSDQERILISELHRFVRFNWDVVIDIAATE
;
A
#
# COMPACT_ATOMS: atom_id res chain seq x y z
N SER A 1 -0.14 -33.71 7.01
CA SER A 1 0.94 -33.25 6.10
C SER A 1 0.38 -33.17 4.70
N ILE A 2 0.54 -32.02 4.04
CA ILE A 2 0.11 -31.84 2.63
C ILE A 2 1.16 -32.46 1.68
N VAL A 3 2.40 -32.55 2.15
CA VAL A 3 3.50 -33.21 1.42
C VAL A 3 3.67 -34.62 1.96
N ASN A 4 3.36 -35.62 1.14
CA ASN A 4 3.50 -37.02 1.48
C ASN A 4 4.73 -37.63 0.80
N ASP A 5 5.90 -37.02 1.07
CA ASP A 5 7.19 -37.46 0.54
C ASP A 5 8.25 -37.30 1.66
N ASP A 6 8.82 -38.41 2.10
CA ASP A 6 9.83 -38.44 3.18
C ASP A 6 11.15 -37.77 2.79
N ALA A 7 11.42 -37.59 1.51
CA ALA A 7 12.59 -36.85 1.00
C ALA A 7 12.43 -35.34 1.12
N VAL A 8 11.22 -34.83 1.35
CA VAL A 8 10.91 -33.42 1.47
C VAL A 8 10.80 -33.01 2.93
N LYS A 9 11.78 -32.28 3.43
CA LYS A 9 11.74 -31.66 4.75
C LYS A 9 11.12 -30.28 4.68
N VAL A 10 9.96 -30.11 5.30
CA VAL A 10 9.32 -28.79 5.47
C VAL A 10 9.69 -28.26 6.84
N SER A 11 10.38 -27.13 6.89
CA SER A 11 10.71 -26.43 8.14
C SER A 11 10.32 -24.96 8.03
N LEU A 12 9.87 -24.39 9.14
CA LEU A 12 9.71 -22.94 9.25
C LEU A 12 11.12 -22.33 9.25
N GLY A 13 11.41 -21.53 8.23
CA GLY A 13 12.63 -20.73 8.23
C GLY A 13 12.62 -19.73 9.40
N ASN A 14 13.81 -19.25 9.79
CA ASN A 14 14.01 -18.27 10.87
C ASN A 14 13.42 -16.87 10.54
N ARG A 15 12.33 -16.80 9.81
CA ARG A 15 11.61 -15.55 9.62
C ARG A 15 10.86 -15.23 10.89
N ASN A 16 11.20 -14.09 11.47
CA ASN A 16 10.48 -13.51 12.60
C ASN A 16 9.05 -13.17 12.10
N THR A 17 8.18 -14.18 12.12
CA THR A 17 6.78 -14.10 11.67
C THR A 17 5.93 -13.41 12.74
N ARG A 18 6.29 -12.18 13.09
CA ARG A 18 5.36 -11.35 13.86
C ARG A 18 4.29 -10.85 12.91
N PRO A 19 3.00 -11.08 13.19
CA PRO A 19 1.95 -10.50 12.40
C PRO A 19 2.14 -8.97 12.41
N PRO A 20 2.11 -8.31 11.26
CA PRO A 20 2.22 -6.86 11.22
C PRO A 20 1.04 -6.26 11.98
N GLY A 21 1.31 -5.28 12.83
CA GLY A 21 0.26 -4.51 13.50
C GLY A 21 -0.69 -3.90 12.45
N GLN A 22 -1.97 -3.82 12.79
CA GLN A 22 -2.97 -3.14 11.96
C GLN A 22 -2.78 -1.63 12.08
N ALA A 23 -2.85 -0.90 10.96
CA ALA A 23 -2.90 0.55 10.96
C ALA A 23 -4.28 1.02 11.47
N SER A 24 -4.32 2.06 12.31
CA SER A 24 -5.56 2.68 12.74
C SER A 24 -6.12 3.58 11.65
N LEU A 25 -7.44 3.54 11.45
CA LEU A 25 -8.13 4.48 10.55
C LEU A 25 -8.49 5.79 11.24
N ASN A 26 -8.33 5.87 12.56
CA ASN A 26 -8.59 7.08 13.34
C ASN A 26 -7.28 7.80 13.65
N THR A 27 -6.67 8.35 12.62
CA THR A 27 -5.43 9.12 12.71
C THR A 27 -5.49 10.34 11.81
N GLU A 28 -4.74 11.37 12.16
CA GLU A 28 -4.58 12.58 11.37
C GLU A 28 -4.04 12.26 9.96
N ALA A 29 -3.05 11.37 9.88
CA ALA A 29 -2.50 10.94 8.61
C ALA A 29 -3.52 10.23 7.71
N PHE A 30 -4.42 9.40 8.28
CA PHE A 30 -5.47 8.77 7.50
C PHE A 30 -6.50 9.79 7.02
N ALA A 31 -6.88 10.75 7.86
CA ALA A 31 -7.78 11.84 7.49
C ALA A 31 -7.21 12.72 6.36
N ALA A 32 -5.91 13.03 6.40
CA ALA A 32 -5.24 13.76 5.34
C ALA A 32 -5.24 12.96 4.01
N ILE A 33 -5.03 11.63 4.07
CA ILE A 33 -5.13 10.75 2.90
C ILE A 33 -6.55 10.78 2.31
N GLU A 34 -7.59 10.66 3.13
CA GLU A 34 -8.99 10.72 2.68
C GLU A 34 -9.30 12.06 2.01
N ALA A 35 -8.90 13.16 2.63
CA ALA A 35 -9.07 14.50 2.07
C ALA A 35 -8.35 14.66 0.72
N GLY A 36 -7.11 14.17 0.64
CA GLY A 36 -6.33 14.16 -0.58
C GLY A 36 -6.95 13.31 -1.69
N VAL A 37 -7.46 12.12 -1.37
CA VAL A 37 -8.17 11.25 -2.32
C VAL A 37 -9.42 11.95 -2.87
N ASN A 38 -10.22 12.55 -1.99
CA ASN A 38 -11.39 13.29 -2.43
C ASN A 38 -11.02 14.47 -3.32
N LYS A 39 -10.01 15.26 -2.94
CA LYS A 39 -9.54 16.43 -3.69
C LYS A 39 -9.03 16.10 -5.09
N HIS A 40 -8.20 15.07 -5.21
CA HIS A 40 -7.49 14.76 -6.46
C HIS A 40 -8.22 13.77 -7.36
N TYR A 41 -9.04 12.89 -6.78
CA TYR A 41 -9.71 11.80 -7.49
C TYR A 41 -11.24 11.90 -7.46
N GLY A 42 -11.82 12.67 -6.54
CA GLY A 42 -13.28 12.85 -6.43
C GLY A 42 -14.02 11.58 -6.02
N VAL A 43 -13.35 10.68 -5.29
CA VAL A 43 -13.89 9.38 -4.86
C VAL A 43 -13.75 9.19 -3.35
N ILE A 44 -14.46 8.22 -2.81
CA ILE A 44 -14.31 7.80 -1.42
C ILE A 44 -13.08 6.89 -1.24
N THR A 45 -12.46 6.97 -0.07
CA THR A 45 -11.36 6.08 0.30
C THR A 45 -11.90 4.77 0.87
N LEU A 46 -11.47 3.64 0.30
CA LEU A 46 -11.78 2.31 0.82
C LEU A 46 -10.50 1.67 1.35
N PRO A 47 -10.38 1.47 2.68
CA PRO A 47 -9.26 0.75 3.24
C PRO A 47 -9.29 -0.71 2.79
N THR A 48 -8.17 -1.22 2.34
CA THR A 48 -8.01 -2.62 1.96
C THR A 48 -6.84 -3.24 2.68
N MET A 49 -6.85 -4.55 2.81
CA MET A 49 -5.73 -5.31 3.33
C MET A 49 -5.00 -5.98 2.17
N SER A 50 -3.71 -5.71 2.04
CA SER A 50 -2.85 -6.44 1.12
C SER A 50 -2.21 -7.64 1.82
N THR A 51 -2.17 -8.78 1.13
CA THR A 51 -1.48 -9.99 1.57
C THR A 51 0.00 -10.01 1.16
N GLY A 52 0.44 -9.02 0.38
CA GLY A 52 1.84 -8.85 -0.02
C GLY A 52 2.76 -8.42 1.12
N ALA A 53 4.06 -8.60 0.94
CA ALA A 53 5.07 -8.14 1.87
C ALA A 53 5.40 -6.67 1.64
N THR A 54 5.62 -5.92 2.73
CA THR A 54 6.04 -4.53 2.69
C THR A 54 6.87 -4.18 3.92
N ASP A 55 7.80 -3.24 3.77
CA ASP A 55 8.63 -2.73 4.87
C ASP A 55 7.80 -2.03 5.96
N MET A 56 6.59 -1.59 5.64
CA MET A 56 5.65 -1.03 6.60
C MET A 56 5.35 -1.99 7.77
N ALA A 57 5.48 -3.30 7.57
CA ALA A 57 5.30 -4.29 8.64
C ALA A 57 6.29 -4.07 9.79
N TYR A 58 7.54 -3.76 9.48
CA TYR A 58 8.58 -3.48 10.49
C TYR A 58 8.34 -2.18 11.25
N LEU A 59 7.85 -1.17 10.55
CA LEU A 59 7.53 0.14 11.14
C LEU A 59 6.30 0.04 12.06
N ARG A 60 5.25 -0.66 11.61
CA ARG A 60 4.05 -0.90 12.44
C ARG A 60 4.36 -1.66 13.72
N ASN A 61 5.27 -2.63 13.67
CA ASN A 61 5.72 -3.36 14.86
C ASN A 61 6.44 -2.47 15.89
N ARG A 62 6.84 -1.27 15.49
CA ARG A 62 7.43 -0.22 16.34
C ARG A 62 6.42 0.86 16.73
N GLY A 63 5.13 0.67 16.43
CA GLY A 63 4.08 1.62 16.76
C GLY A 63 3.90 2.76 15.74
N ILE A 64 4.62 2.74 14.62
CA ILE A 64 4.49 3.76 13.57
C ILE A 64 3.27 3.43 12.71
N GLN A 65 2.37 4.40 12.51
CA GLN A 65 1.25 4.26 11.59
C GLN A 65 1.75 4.34 10.15
N CYS A 66 1.37 3.35 9.35
CA CYS A 66 1.80 3.26 7.96
C CYS A 66 0.63 2.88 7.05
N TYR A 67 0.47 3.63 5.98
CA TYR A 67 -0.58 3.41 4.98
C TYR A 67 0.06 3.20 3.61
N GLY A 68 -0.38 2.18 2.89
CA GLY A 68 0.02 1.95 1.51
C GLY A 68 -0.90 2.70 0.57
N ILE A 69 -0.33 3.55 -0.26
CA ILE A 69 -1.01 4.27 -1.31
C ILE A 69 -0.24 4.10 -2.60
N GLY A 70 -0.93 4.05 -3.72
CA GLY A 70 -0.32 3.92 -5.03
C GLY A 70 -1.09 4.70 -6.09
N PRO A 71 -0.48 4.94 -7.25
CA PRO A 71 -1.16 5.61 -8.35
C PRO A 71 -2.32 4.75 -8.87
N ALA A 72 -3.34 5.41 -9.40
CA ALA A 72 -4.44 4.72 -10.06
C ALA A 72 -3.95 4.03 -11.35
N ILE A 73 -4.41 2.82 -11.59
CA ILE A 73 -4.10 2.05 -12.78
C ILE A 73 -5.23 2.24 -13.78
N ASP A 74 -4.89 2.40 -15.06
CA ASP A 74 -5.86 2.41 -16.15
C ASP A 74 -6.66 1.10 -16.16
N ARG A 75 -7.96 1.19 -16.45
CA ARG A 75 -8.83 0.02 -16.50
C ARG A 75 -8.44 -0.94 -17.62
N GLU A 76 -7.99 -0.43 -18.76
CA GLU A 76 -7.53 -1.24 -19.89
C GLU A 76 -6.26 -1.99 -19.50
N ASP A 77 -5.30 -1.32 -18.89
CA ASP A 77 -4.05 -1.91 -18.43
C ASP A 77 -4.28 -2.90 -17.27
N ALA A 78 -5.20 -2.60 -16.36
CA ALA A 78 -5.59 -3.51 -15.30
C ALA A 78 -6.19 -4.83 -15.85
N ALA A 79 -7.04 -4.74 -16.86
CA ALA A 79 -7.65 -5.90 -17.52
C ALA A 79 -6.60 -6.76 -18.25
N LEU A 80 -5.53 -6.15 -18.74
CA LEU A 80 -4.42 -6.85 -19.40
C LEU A 80 -3.35 -7.36 -18.43
N GLY A 81 -3.48 -7.07 -17.14
CA GLY A 81 -2.52 -7.47 -16.11
C GLY A 81 -1.24 -6.62 -16.11
N PHE A 82 -1.24 -5.43 -16.66
CA PHE A 82 -0.08 -4.52 -16.75
C PHE A 82 0.10 -3.65 -15.50
N GLY A 83 -0.41 -4.13 -14.37
CA GLY A 83 -0.22 -3.49 -13.07
C GLY A 83 1.12 -3.80 -12.41
N ALA A 84 1.22 -3.47 -11.14
CA ALA A 84 2.41 -3.68 -10.33
C ALA A 84 2.91 -5.13 -10.38
N HIS A 85 4.23 -5.29 -10.46
CA HIS A 85 4.94 -6.57 -10.57
C HIS A 85 4.77 -7.31 -11.92
N SER A 86 4.20 -6.66 -12.94
CA SER A 86 4.19 -7.16 -14.30
C SER A 86 5.49 -6.74 -15.03
N ASP A 87 5.95 -7.56 -15.97
CA ASP A 87 7.06 -7.20 -16.87
C ASP A 87 6.69 -6.09 -17.87
N GLN A 88 5.40 -5.76 -17.95
CA GLN A 88 4.84 -4.66 -18.76
C GLN A 88 4.23 -3.56 -17.89
N GLU A 89 4.64 -3.49 -16.64
CA GLU A 89 4.17 -2.47 -15.69
C GLU A 89 4.35 -1.06 -16.25
N ARG A 90 3.27 -0.30 -16.25
CA ARG A 90 3.26 1.08 -16.75
C ARG A 90 2.20 1.91 -16.06
N ILE A 91 2.34 3.21 -16.16
CA ILE A 91 1.44 4.21 -15.59
C ILE A 91 1.15 5.30 -16.63
N LEU A 92 -0.06 5.83 -16.64
CA LEU A 92 -0.38 7.01 -17.40
C LEU A 92 0.41 8.22 -16.87
N ILE A 93 0.98 9.02 -17.75
CA ILE A 93 1.71 10.24 -17.37
C ILE A 93 0.82 11.20 -16.57
N SER A 94 -0.45 11.32 -16.95
CA SER A 94 -1.43 12.13 -16.21
C SER A 94 -1.64 11.63 -14.78
N GLU A 95 -1.67 10.31 -14.57
CA GLU A 95 -1.80 9.71 -13.25
C GLU A 95 -0.53 9.86 -12.41
N LEU A 96 0.65 9.77 -13.02
CA LEU A 96 1.89 10.08 -12.34
C LEU A 96 1.89 11.53 -11.81
N HIS A 97 1.50 12.50 -12.64
CA HIS A 97 1.42 13.89 -12.22
C HIS A 97 0.37 14.12 -11.14
N ARG A 98 -0.79 13.45 -11.24
CA ARG A 98 -1.85 13.52 -10.23
C ARG A 98 -1.38 12.95 -8.90
N PHE A 99 -0.73 11.79 -8.94
CA PHE A 99 -0.22 11.11 -7.76
C PHE A 99 0.89 11.91 -7.04
N VAL A 100 1.77 12.58 -7.80
CA VAL A 100 2.77 13.48 -7.21
C VAL A 100 2.11 14.65 -6.48
N ARG A 101 1.09 15.30 -7.07
CA ARG A 101 0.36 16.40 -6.42
C ARG A 101 -0.39 15.91 -5.18
N PHE A 102 -1.04 14.76 -5.27
CA PHE A 102 -1.70 14.12 -4.14
C PHE A 102 -0.73 13.89 -2.97
N ASN A 103 0.41 13.27 -3.24
CA ASN A 103 1.42 13.04 -2.19
C ASN A 103 1.96 14.32 -1.60
N TRP A 104 2.19 15.33 -2.43
CA TRP A 104 2.64 16.64 -1.96
C TRP A 104 1.64 17.24 -0.97
N ASP A 105 0.37 17.29 -1.32
CA ASP A 105 -0.67 17.85 -0.46
C ASP A 105 -0.78 17.08 0.86
N VAL A 106 -0.83 15.74 0.81
CA VAL A 106 -0.90 14.91 2.03
C VAL A 106 0.31 15.14 2.95
N VAL A 107 1.52 15.24 2.38
CA VAL A 107 2.73 15.49 3.17
C VAL A 107 2.69 16.89 3.80
N ILE A 108 2.25 17.89 3.06
CA ILE A 108 2.14 19.25 3.60
C ILE A 108 1.09 19.32 4.70
N ASP A 109 -0.07 18.71 4.51
CA ASP A 109 -1.14 18.69 5.52
C ASP A 109 -0.70 18.04 6.84
N ILE A 110 0.16 17.03 6.77
CA ILE A 110 0.65 16.35 7.98
C ILE A 110 1.89 17.04 8.59
N ALA A 111 2.79 17.55 7.75
CA ALA A 111 4.10 18.04 8.19
C ALA A 111 4.20 19.56 8.34
N ALA A 112 3.25 20.34 7.80
CA ALA A 112 3.22 21.77 8.01
C ALA A 112 2.77 22.08 9.45
N THR A 113 3.71 22.30 10.32
CA THR A 113 3.43 22.94 11.63
C THR A 113 3.16 24.42 11.40
N GLU A 114 2.03 24.92 11.92
CA GLU A 114 1.74 26.35 12.00
C GLU A 114 2.85 27.11 12.77
#